data_01ff779f4a275cfd227e04cf520a7d50
#
_entry.id   01ff779f4a275cfd227e04cf520a7d50
#
_cell.length_a   1.000
_cell.length_b   1.000
_cell.length_c   1.000
_cell.angle_alpha   90.00
_cell.angle_beta   90.00
_cell.angle_gamma   90.00
#
_symmetry.space_group_name_H-M   'P 1'
#
loop_
_entity.id
_entity.type
_entity.pdbx_description
1 polymer ?
#
loop_
_entity_poly.entity_id
_entity_poly.type
_entity_poly.pdbx_seq_one_letter_code
_entity_poly.pdbx_strand_id
1 'polypeptide(L)' 'MITLITYEPLWITLQQRNISQYSLIKDYGFSTGTLDSLRKNKNITMKTLNDICNVLNCNVESVIKHIPDEYTEEK' A
#
# COMPACT_ATOMS: atom_id res chain seq x y z
N MET A 1 -6.59 -11.15 -18.97
CA MET A 1 -5.77 -10.00 -18.68
C MET A 1 -5.88 -9.61 -17.23
N ILE A 2 -4.84 -9.05 -16.70
CA ILE A 2 -4.77 -8.81 -15.27
C ILE A 2 -4.23 -7.44 -15.01
N THR A 3 -4.98 -6.67 -14.26
CA THR A 3 -4.50 -5.39 -13.77
C THR A 3 -4.06 -5.59 -12.34
N LEU A 4 -2.85 -5.22 -12.04
CA LEU A 4 -2.30 -5.51 -10.74
C LEU A 4 -1.87 -4.23 -10.05
N ILE A 5 -2.27 -4.10 -8.81
CA ILE A 5 -1.78 -3.04 -7.95
C ILE A 5 -1.04 -3.68 -6.79
N THR A 6 0.16 -3.23 -6.55
CA THR A 6 0.96 -3.76 -5.46
C THR A 6 1.24 -2.68 -4.46
N TYR A 7 1.41 -3.07 -3.19
CA TYR A 7 1.77 -2.15 -2.12
C TYR A 7 3.27 -2.20 -1.83
N GLU A 8 4.04 -2.72 -2.77
CA GLU A 8 5.49 -2.81 -2.57
C GLU A 8 6.12 -1.46 -2.20
N PRO A 9 5.75 -0.34 -2.84
CA PRO A 9 6.33 0.93 -2.43
C PRO A 9 6.08 1.28 -0.97
N LEU A 10 4.94 0.85 -0.42
CA LEU A 10 4.64 1.12 0.98
C LEU A 10 5.70 0.52 1.89
N TRP A 11 6.09 -0.74 1.61
CA TRP A 11 7.08 -1.39 2.48
C TRP A 11 8.42 -0.68 2.41
N ILE A 12 8.79 -0.21 1.24
CA ILE A 12 10.04 0.53 1.06
C ILE A 12 9.96 1.85 1.83
N THR A 13 8.84 2.54 1.74
CA THR A 13 8.64 3.81 2.43
C THR A 13 8.72 3.62 3.94
N LEU A 14 8.10 2.56 4.46
CA LEU A 14 8.15 2.29 5.89
C LEU A 14 9.59 2.03 6.33
N GLN A 15 10.32 1.28 5.53
CA GLN A 15 11.70 0.98 5.86
C GLN A 15 12.54 2.25 5.87
N GLN A 16 12.34 3.12 4.90
CA GLN A 16 13.08 4.37 4.83
C GLN A 16 12.80 5.29 6.01
N ARG A 17 11.60 5.16 6.59
CA ARG A 17 11.21 6.01 7.71
C ARG A 17 11.35 5.34 9.05
N ASN A 18 11.89 4.13 9.07
CA ASN A 18 12.06 3.36 10.30
C ASN A 18 10.74 3.14 11.02
N ILE A 19 9.67 2.89 10.27
CA ILE A 19 8.36 2.61 10.82
C ILE A 19 8.07 1.14 10.59
N SER A 20 7.78 0.40 11.66
CA SER A 20 7.45 -1.00 11.52
C SER A 20 5.96 -1.17 11.21
N GLN A 21 5.60 -2.34 10.67
CA GLN A 21 4.20 -2.64 10.47
C GLN A 21 3.44 -2.66 11.78
N TYR A 22 4.10 -3.12 12.83
CA TYR A 22 3.49 -3.13 14.15
C TYR A 22 3.17 -1.73 14.64
N SER A 23 4.03 -0.75 14.33
CA SER A 23 3.78 0.62 14.71
C SER A 23 2.54 1.19 14.02
N LEU A 24 2.27 0.75 12.79
CA LEU A 24 1.06 1.21 12.12
C LEU A 24 -0.19 0.82 12.89
N ILE A 25 -0.16 -0.35 13.51
CA ILE A 25 -1.28 -0.82 14.30
C ILE A 25 -1.31 -0.12 15.65
N LYS A 26 -0.18 -0.12 16.34
CA LYS A 26 -0.12 0.34 17.71
C LYS A 26 -0.17 1.85 17.83
N ASP A 27 0.60 2.55 17.01
CA ASP A 27 0.76 3.98 17.17
C ASP A 27 -0.19 4.78 16.29
N TYR A 28 -0.60 4.23 15.16
CA TYR A 28 -1.39 4.96 14.19
C TYR A 28 -2.81 4.43 14.03
N GLY A 29 -3.13 3.34 14.72
CA GLY A 29 -4.52 2.90 14.81
C GLY A 29 -5.03 2.07 13.65
N PHE A 30 -4.17 1.59 12.77
CA PHE A 30 -4.63 0.73 11.68
C PHE A 30 -4.95 -0.66 12.24
N SER A 31 -5.94 -1.32 11.64
CA SER A 31 -6.33 -2.64 12.10
C SER A 31 -5.40 -3.71 11.55
N THR A 32 -5.35 -4.83 12.25
CA THR A 32 -4.56 -5.97 11.75
C THR A 32 -5.11 -6.45 10.42
N GLY A 33 -6.43 -6.36 10.22
CA GLY A 33 -7.02 -6.75 8.96
C GLY A 33 -6.54 -5.88 7.80
N THR A 34 -6.37 -4.59 8.05
CA THR A 34 -5.85 -3.69 7.04
C THR A 34 -4.42 -4.08 6.67
N LEU A 35 -3.59 -4.34 7.65
CA LEU A 35 -2.21 -4.74 7.39
C LEU A 35 -2.17 -6.07 6.64
N ASP A 36 -3.05 -6.99 6.99
CA ASP A 36 -3.09 -8.26 6.30
C ASP A 36 -3.47 -8.08 4.83
N SER A 37 -4.43 -7.20 4.56
CA SER A 37 -4.80 -6.90 3.19
C SER A 37 -3.64 -6.30 2.41
N LEU A 38 -2.89 -5.42 3.05
CA LEU A 38 -1.72 -4.82 2.40
C LEU A 38 -0.65 -5.85 2.09
N ARG A 39 -0.42 -6.78 3.02
CA ARG A 39 0.58 -7.82 2.79
C ARG A 39 0.20 -8.75 1.66
N LYS A 40 -1.09 -8.96 1.45
CA LYS A 40 -1.59 -9.90 0.45
C LYS A 40 -2.02 -9.21 -0.83
N ASN A 41 -1.76 -7.92 -0.95
CA ASN A 41 -2.15 -7.12 -2.10
C ASN A 41 -3.65 -7.20 -2.37
N LYS A 42 -4.44 -7.21 -1.30
CA LYS A 42 -5.88 -7.18 -1.42
C LYS A 42 -6.37 -5.75 -1.47
N ASN A 43 -7.65 -5.59 -1.80
CA ASN A 43 -8.23 -4.27 -1.93
C ASN A 43 -8.30 -3.53 -0.61
N ILE A 44 -8.10 -2.24 -0.67
CA ILE A 44 -8.39 -1.35 0.46
C ILE A 44 -9.22 -0.21 -0.09
N THR A 45 -9.86 0.53 0.80
CA THR A 45 -10.67 1.66 0.36
C THR A 45 -9.76 2.86 0.10
N MET A 46 -10.30 3.80 -0.66
CA MET A 46 -9.59 5.07 -0.87
C MET A 46 -9.38 5.80 0.44
N LYS A 47 -10.32 5.68 1.38
CA LYS A 47 -10.16 6.32 2.67
C LYS A 47 -8.95 5.74 3.40
N THR A 48 -8.80 4.42 3.37
CA THR A 48 -7.65 3.77 4.01
C THR A 48 -6.36 4.24 3.35
N LEU A 49 -6.35 4.32 2.02
CA LEU A 49 -5.18 4.80 1.30
C LEU A 49 -4.86 6.24 1.70
N ASN A 50 -5.87 7.08 1.79
CA ASN A 50 -5.69 8.45 2.22
C ASN A 50 -5.09 8.52 3.63
N ASP A 51 -5.56 7.67 4.53
CA ASP A 51 -5.04 7.66 5.89
C ASP A 51 -3.58 7.25 5.93
N ILE A 52 -3.20 6.27 5.12
CA ILE A 52 -1.82 5.84 5.05
C ILE A 52 -0.94 6.99 4.55
N CYS A 53 -1.37 7.66 3.51
CA CYS A 53 -0.61 8.79 2.98
C CYS A 53 -0.46 9.90 4.01
N ASN A 54 -1.51 10.17 4.77
CA ASN A 54 -1.46 11.20 5.80
C ASN A 54 -0.49 10.82 6.92
N VAL A 55 -0.56 9.57 7.37
CA VAL A 55 0.30 9.11 8.46
C VAL A 55 1.76 9.18 8.06
N LEU A 56 2.06 8.77 6.84
CA LEU A 56 3.44 8.74 6.36
C LEU A 56 3.87 10.04 5.71
N ASN A 57 2.93 10.98 5.55
CA ASN A 57 3.20 12.25 4.91
C ASN A 57 3.86 12.03 3.56
N CYS A 58 3.21 11.25 2.73
CA CYS A 58 3.75 10.89 1.42
C CYS A 58 2.63 10.88 0.39
N ASN A 59 3.01 10.78 -0.87
CA ASN A 59 2.05 10.73 -1.96
C ASN A 59 1.65 9.28 -2.25
N VAL A 60 0.62 9.13 -3.05
CA VAL A 60 0.07 7.81 -3.39
C VAL A 60 1.12 6.91 -4.01
N GLU A 61 1.99 7.45 -4.84
CA GLU A 61 2.99 6.63 -5.51
C GLU A 61 4.04 6.07 -4.55
N SER A 62 4.08 6.57 -3.33
CA SER A 62 4.95 6.00 -2.30
C SER A 62 4.27 4.87 -1.55
N VAL A 63 3.03 4.57 -1.86
CA VAL A 63 2.26 3.52 -1.21
C VAL A 63 1.90 2.42 -2.19
N ILE A 64 1.43 2.76 -3.38
CA ILE A 64 0.97 1.77 -4.34
C ILE A 64 1.65 1.98 -5.67
N LYS A 65 1.63 0.91 -6.47
CA LYS A 65 2.17 0.95 -7.81
C LYS A 65 1.26 0.13 -8.70
N HIS A 66 0.96 0.65 -9.87
CA HIS A 66 0.18 -0.07 -10.86
C HIS A 66 1.14 -0.81 -11.77
N ILE A 67 0.90 -2.09 -11.94
CA ILE A 67 1.67 -2.92 -12.87
C ILE A 67 0.76 -3.20 -14.03
N PRO A 68 1.07 -2.65 -15.22
CA PRO A 68 0.17 -2.84 -16.36
C PRO A 68 0.12 -4.29 -16.76
N ASP A 69 -1.03 -4.63 -17.34
CA ASP A 69 -1.21 -5.95 -17.87
C ASP A 69 -0.42 -6.06 -19.15
N GLU A 70 0.50 -7.01 -19.17
CA GLU A 70 1.37 -7.11 -20.32
C GLU A 70 0.71 -7.65 -21.54
N TYR A 71 -0.49 -8.18 -21.40
CA TYR A 71 -1.18 -8.63 -22.56
C TYR A 71 -1.69 -7.51 -23.41
N THR A 72 -1.73 -6.32 -22.87
CA THR A 72 -2.37 -5.26 -23.60
C THR A 72 -1.64 -4.92 -24.85
N GLU A 73 -0.37 -5.20 -24.89
CA GLU A 73 0.32 -4.81 -26.09
C GLU A 73 -0.07 -5.66 -27.22
N GLU A 74 -0.79 -6.72 -27.00
CA GLU A 74 -1.14 -7.45 -28.10
C GLU A 74 -2.22 -6.97 -28.86
N LYS A 75 -2.92 -6.15 -28.36
CA LYS A 75 -4.03 -5.80 -29.01
C LYS A 75 -4.00 -5.15 -30.05
#